data_444d33924089e33950b5a1c074e5c2ef
#
_entry.id   444d33924089e33950b5a1c074e5c2ef
#
_cell.length_a   1.000
_cell.length_b   1.000
_cell.length_c   1.000
_cell.angle_alpha   90.00
_cell.angle_beta   90.00
_cell.angle_gamma   90.00
#
_symmetry.space_group_name_H-M   'P 1'
#
loop_
_entity.id
_entity.type
_entity.pdbx_description
1 polymer ?
#
loop_
_entity_poly.entity_id
_entity_poly.type
_entity_poly.pdbx_seq_one_letter_code
_entity_poly.pdbx_strand_id
1 'polypeptide(L)'
;AGLDGIVYFFSSTDAKGKEQMGRKWSPEKGTLMERLVLVCQSAYMLSRGENISEQTLAVEAAALLKALQQRTKEEPDAYKRPMYIGIYPVGPRSKTLSGRQVEEPAHFSAMTPEEYIASEMVYPSGLLEKNVSGYALCEFTIDKEGVILRPHILRSTHPEFAEEALRIVKGMPKWSPALVG
;
A
#
# COMPACT_ATOMS: atom_id res chain seq x y z
N ALA A 1 -22.84 1.51 3.88
CA ALA A 1 -22.06 2.54 3.18
C ALA A 1 -20.84 1.85 2.63
N GLY A 2 -20.79 1.66 1.30
CA GLY A 2 -19.70 0.98 0.63
C GLY A 2 -18.39 1.72 0.86
N LEU A 3 -17.33 0.98 1.11
CA LEU A 3 -15.97 1.50 1.16
C LEU A 3 -15.45 1.66 -0.28
N ASP A 4 -16.03 2.60 -1.03
CA ASP A 4 -15.50 3.02 -2.32
C ASP A 4 -14.24 3.85 -2.09
N GLY A 5 -13.11 3.19 -1.97
CA GLY A 5 -11.84 3.86 -1.80
C GLY A 5 -10.78 3.26 -2.71
N ILE A 6 -9.83 4.10 -3.13
CA ILE A 6 -8.67 3.70 -3.92
C ILE A 6 -7.46 3.62 -2.98
N VAL A 7 -6.71 2.52 -3.05
CA VAL A 7 -5.42 2.42 -2.38
C VAL A 7 -4.35 2.97 -3.31
N TYR A 8 -3.65 3.98 -2.84
CA TYR A 8 -2.52 4.57 -3.56
C TYR A 8 -1.21 4.02 -3.02
N PHE A 9 -0.36 3.55 -3.92
CA PHE A 9 0.98 3.08 -3.60
C PHE A 9 1.98 4.08 -4.16
N PHE A 10 2.95 4.44 -3.33
CA PHE A 10 4.01 5.36 -3.68
C PHE A 10 5.34 4.63 -3.50
N SER A 11 6.22 4.73 -4.49
CA SER A 11 7.59 4.30 -4.35
C SER A 11 8.53 5.42 -4.80
N SER A 12 9.64 5.56 -4.13
CA SER A 12 10.70 6.48 -4.51
C SER A 12 12.06 5.83 -4.26
N THR A 13 13.04 6.23 -5.05
CA THR A 13 14.42 5.79 -4.88
C THR A 13 15.27 7.02 -4.56
N ASP A 14 16.01 6.97 -3.47
CA ASP A 14 16.90 8.08 -3.10
C ASP A 14 18.17 8.10 -4.00
N ALA A 15 18.98 9.14 -3.85
CA ALA A 15 20.21 9.32 -4.63
C ALA A 15 21.24 8.19 -4.39
N LYS A 16 21.07 7.35 -3.36
CA LYS A 16 21.91 6.19 -3.06
C LYS A 16 21.33 4.88 -3.58
N GLY A 17 20.22 4.94 -4.32
CA GLY A 17 19.52 3.77 -4.85
C GLY A 17 18.63 3.05 -3.85
N LYS A 18 18.41 3.62 -2.65
CA LYS A 18 17.53 3.03 -1.65
C LYS A 18 16.07 3.30 -2.00
N GLU A 19 15.31 2.25 -2.20
CA GLU A 19 13.86 2.35 -2.38
C GLU A 19 13.13 2.63 -1.06
N GLN A 20 12.14 3.51 -1.15
CA GLN A 20 11.17 3.77 -0.11
C GLN A 20 9.78 3.60 -0.68
N MET A 21 8.87 3.05 0.08
CA MET A 21 7.49 2.84 -0.34
C MET A 21 6.51 3.25 0.75
N GLY A 22 5.35 3.72 0.32
CA GLY A 22 4.23 4.03 1.19
C GLY A 22 2.91 3.71 0.50
N ARG A 23 1.86 3.57 1.29
CA ARG A 23 0.50 3.50 0.77
C ARG A 23 -0.44 4.35 1.60
N LYS A 24 -1.54 4.77 0.99
CA LYS A 24 -2.64 5.44 1.68
C LYS A 24 -3.96 5.05 1.01
N TRP A 25 -4.92 4.67 1.83
CA TRP A 25 -6.31 4.51 1.42
C TRP A 25 -6.97 5.88 1.38
N SER A 26 -7.64 6.22 0.26
CA SER A 26 -8.44 7.43 0.08
C SER A 26 -8.05 8.55 1.05
N PRO A 27 -6.98 9.30 0.77
CA PRO A 27 -6.47 10.28 1.73
C PRO A 27 -7.56 11.30 2.09
N GLU A 28 -7.58 11.73 3.34
CA GLU A 28 -8.50 12.74 3.82
C GLU A 28 -8.30 14.07 3.09
N LYS A 29 -9.39 14.78 2.81
CA LYS A 29 -9.36 16.08 2.13
C LYS A 29 -8.51 17.10 2.90
N GLY A 30 -7.75 17.89 2.16
CA GLY A 30 -6.88 18.93 2.70
C GLY A 30 -5.55 18.43 3.26
N THR A 31 -5.29 17.11 3.24
CA THR A 31 -4.01 16.56 3.73
C THR A 31 -2.90 16.67 2.69
N LEU A 32 -1.63 16.66 3.15
CA LEU A 32 -0.47 16.58 2.25
C LEU A 32 -0.48 15.31 1.39
N MET A 33 -1.07 14.23 1.92
CA MET A 33 -1.19 12.97 1.20
C MET A 33 -2.21 13.07 0.06
N GLU A 34 -3.35 13.74 0.26
CA GLU A 34 -4.29 14.02 -0.84
C GLU A 34 -3.61 14.85 -1.94
N ARG A 35 -2.88 15.91 -1.54
CA ARG A 35 -2.14 16.75 -2.51
C ARG A 35 -1.11 15.95 -3.30
N LEU A 36 -0.40 15.01 -2.64
CA LEU A 36 0.54 14.11 -3.32
C LEU A 36 -0.17 13.24 -4.36
N VAL A 37 -1.31 12.64 -3.99
CA VAL A 37 -2.13 11.85 -4.92
C VAL A 37 -2.56 12.67 -6.12
N LEU A 38 -3.08 13.88 -5.90
CA LEU A 38 -3.54 14.76 -6.98
C LEU A 38 -2.40 15.16 -7.93
N VAL A 39 -1.23 15.50 -7.40
CA VAL A 39 -0.03 15.81 -8.21
C VAL A 39 0.38 14.60 -9.05
N CYS A 40 0.42 13.39 -8.48
CA CYS A 40 0.76 12.17 -9.20
C CYS A 40 -0.28 11.83 -10.28
N GLN A 41 -1.56 11.99 -10.01
CA GLN A 41 -2.63 11.79 -10.98
C GLN A 41 -2.53 12.79 -12.14
N SER A 42 -2.31 14.08 -11.85
CA SER A 42 -2.13 15.11 -12.89
C SER A 42 -0.90 14.84 -13.75
N ALA A 43 0.20 14.41 -13.15
CA ALA A 43 1.40 14.03 -13.90
C ALA A 43 1.15 12.82 -14.83
N TYR A 44 0.39 11.83 -14.34
CA TYR A 44 -0.01 10.68 -15.14
C TYR A 44 -0.91 11.08 -16.31
N MET A 45 -1.92 11.93 -16.07
CA MET A 45 -2.81 12.46 -17.13
C MET A 45 -2.02 13.24 -18.18
N LEU A 46 -1.10 14.10 -17.74
CA LEU A 46 -0.21 14.83 -18.63
C LEU A 46 0.63 13.90 -19.52
N SER A 47 1.18 12.81 -18.95
CA SER A 47 1.94 11.81 -19.71
C SER A 47 1.13 11.10 -20.79
N ARG A 48 -0.20 11.10 -20.65
CA ARG A 48 -1.14 10.56 -21.65
C ARG A 48 -1.62 11.57 -22.68
N GLY A 49 -1.12 12.80 -22.63
CA GLY A 49 -1.52 13.87 -23.52
C GLY A 49 -2.88 14.50 -23.18
N GLU A 50 -3.37 14.30 -21.95
CA GLU A 50 -4.59 14.98 -21.48
C GLU A 50 -4.31 16.46 -21.23
N ASN A 51 -5.35 17.30 -21.32
CA ASN A 51 -5.22 18.76 -21.24
C ASN A 51 -4.97 19.22 -19.78
N ILE A 52 -3.78 18.96 -19.28
CA ILE A 52 -3.28 19.41 -17.97
C ILE A 52 -2.20 20.45 -18.22
N SER A 53 -2.25 21.57 -17.49
CA SER A 53 -1.22 22.60 -17.59
C SER A 53 0.05 22.15 -16.86
N GLU A 54 1.14 21.98 -17.61
CA GLU A 54 2.47 21.67 -17.05
C GLU A 54 2.90 22.70 -16.02
N GLN A 55 2.63 23.98 -16.27
CA GLN A 55 3.00 25.06 -15.38
C GLN A 55 2.22 24.98 -14.05
N THR A 56 0.94 24.68 -14.10
CA THR A 56 0.11 24.48 -12.89
C THR A 56 0.62 23.28 -12.09
N LEU A 57 0.90 22.17 -12.76
CA LEU A 57 1.44 20.97 -12.12
C LEU A 57 2.78 21.23 -11.44
N ALA A 58 3.70 21.97 -12.12
CA ALA A 58 4.99 22.32 -11.54
C ALA A 58 4.86 23.20 -10.28
N VAL A 59 3.95 24.17 -10.28
CA VAL A 59 3.67 25.03 -9.12
C VAL A 59 3.13 24.21 -7.95
N GLU A 60 2.16 23.33 -8.19
CA GLU A 60 1.58 22.47 -7.16
C GLU A 60 2.60 21.49 -6.59
N ALA A 61 3.42 20.88 -7.44
CA ALA A 61 4.49 19.98 -7.02
C ALA A 61 5.54 20.69 -6.16
N ALA A 62 5.95 21.90 -6.54
CA ALA A 62 6.89 22.71 -5.77
C ALA A 62 6.32 23.12 -4.41
N ALA A 63 5.05 23.52 -4.36
CA ALA A 63 4.36 23.87 -3.12
C ALA A 63 4.21 22.67 -2.17
N LEU A 64 3.89 21.50 -2.73
CA LEU A 64 3.83 20.25 -1.98
C LEU A 64 5.19 19.86 -1.42
N LEU A 65 6.25 19.92 -2.25
CA LEU A 65 7.61 19.60 -1.81
C LEU A 65 8.06 20.48 -0.64
N LYS A 66 7.79 21.79 -0.72
CA LYS A 66 8.09 22.73 0.37
C LYS A 66 7.34 22.35 1.66
N ALA A 67 6.06 22.00 1.57
CA ALA A 67 5.25 21.61 2.72
C ALA A 67 5.74 20.29 3.35
N LEU A 68 6.13 19.31 2.52
CA LEU A 68 6.70 18.04 3.00
C LEU A 68 8.07 18.27 3.69
N GLN A 69 8.93 19.12 3.13
CA GLN A 69 10.20 19.47 3.73
C GLN A 69 10.04 20.19 5.08
N GLN A 70 9.03 21.05 5.21
CA GLN A 70 8.72 21.71 6.47
C GLN A 70 8.27 20.70 7.51
N ARG A 71 7.33 19.81 7.16
CA ARG A 71 6.85 18.77 8.08
C ARG A 71 7.97 17.82 8.53
N THR A 72 8.89 17.46 7.63
CA THR A 72 10.04 16.62 7.99
C THR A 72 10.97 17.26 9.01
N LYS A 73 11.06 18.60 9.02
CA LYS A 73 11.83 19.33 10.04
C LYS A 73 11.11 19.39 11.38
N GLU A 74 9.79 19.53 11.36
CA GLU A 74 8.96 19.61 12.57
C GLU A 74 8.77 18.24 13.24
N GLU A 75 8.66 17.18 12.43
CA GLU A 75 8.42 15.80 12.88
C GLU A 75 9.44 14.83 12.25
N PRO A 76 10.73 14.88 12.60
CA PRO A 76 11.77 14.09 11.93
C PRO A 76 11.57 12.58 12.07
N ASP A 77 10.88 12.12 13.11
CA ASP A 77 10.60 10.71 13.38
C ASP A 77 9.24 10.22 12.85
N ALA A 78 8.38 11.11 12.37
CA ALA A 78 7.06 10.75 11.83
C ALA A 78 7.12 9.78 10.64
N TYR A 79 8.25 9.70 9.95
CA TYR A 79 8.48 8.86 8.77
C TYR A 79 9.35 7.64 9.02
N LYS A 80 9.88 7.48 10.22
CA LYS A 80 10.67 6.31 10.61
C LYS A 80 9.74 5.14 10.99
N ARG A 81 8.97 4.63 10.04
CA ARG A 81 8.38 3.29 10.19
C ARG A 81 9.42 2.28 9.73
N PRO A 82 9.96 1.47 10.62
CA PRO A 82 11.08 0.60 10.29
C PRO A 82 10.73 -0.50 9.29
N MET A 83 9.46 -0.94 9.26
CA MET A 83 8.99 -1.99 8.35
C MET A 83 7.55 -1.72 7.92
N TYR A 84 7.27 -2.04 6.64
CA TYR A 84 5.93 -2.00 6.07
C TYR A 84 5.61 -3.33 5.38
N ILE A 85 4.44 -3.89 5.68
CA ILE A 85 3.93 -5.08 5.00
C ILE A 85 2.67 -4.67 4.22
N GLY A 86 2.73 -4.82 2.89
CA GLY A 86 1.59 -4.66 2.01
C GLY A 86 1.01 -6.01 1.61
N ILE A 87 -0.31 -6.12 1.63
CA ILE A 87 -1.02 -7.32 1.19
C ILE A 87 -1.92 -7.02 0.00
N TYR A 88 -2.01 -7.99 -0.90
CA TYR A 88 -2.84 -7.93 -2.10
C TYR A 88 -3.70 -9.19 -2.18
N PRO A 89 -4.92 -9.16 -1.63
CA PRO A 89 -5.87 -10.22 -1.88
C PRO A 89 -6.32 -10.15 -3.34
N VAL A 90 -6.03 -11.17 -4.11
CA VAL A 90 -6.52 -11.29 -5.48
C VAL A 90 -7.64 -12.34 -5.53
N GLY A 91 -8.71 -12.00 -6.21
CA GLY A 91 -9.77 -12.95 -6.51
C GLY A 91 -9.25 -14.09 -7.41
N PRO A 92 -9.93 -15.24 -7.46
CA PRO A 92 -9.57 -16.29 -8.39
C PRO A 92 -9.50 -15.71 -9.80
N ARG A 93 -8.38 -15.89 -10.48
CA ARG A 93 -8.21 -15.51 -11.90
C ARG A 93 -9.06 -16.40 -12.77
N SER A 94 -10.37 -16.27 -12.67
CA SER A 94 -11.29 -16.93 -13.60
C SER A 94 -11.40 -16.04 -14.85
N LYS A 95 -11.04 -16.57 -15.99
CA LYS A 95 -11.25 -15.93 -17.30
C LYS A 95 -12.74 -15.65 -17.58
N THR A 96 -13.64 -16.07 -16.72
CA THR A 96 -15.10 -16.03 -16.89
C THR A 96 -15.74 -14.81 -16.22
N LEU A 97 -15.01 -13.97 -15.48
CA LEU A 97 -15.57 -12.81 -14.76
C LEU A 97 -15.30 -11.46 -15.42
N SER A 98 -14.95 -11.43 -16.69
CA SER A 98 -14.97 -10.19 -17.45
C SER A 98 -16.42 -9.71 -17.59
N GLY A 99 -16.84 -8.80 -16.73
CA GLY A 99 -18.14 -8.12 -16.80
C GLY A 99 -19.10 -8.33 -15.64
N ARG A 100 -18.79 -9.16 -14.64
CA ARG A 100 -19.58 -9.24 -13.41
C ARG A 100 -18.97 -8.34 -12.35
N GLN A 101 -19.74 -7.39 -11.86
CA GLN A 101 -19.38 -6.59 -10.70
C GLN A 101 -19.35 -7.50 -9.48
N VAL A 102 -18.29 -7.40 -8.70
CA VAL A 102 -18.23 -8.01 -7.38
C VAL A 102 -19.12 -7.15 -6.48
N GLU A 103 -20.21 -7.73 -5.97
CA GLU A 103 -21.16 -6.99 -5.14
C GLU A 103 -20.56 -6.65 -3.78
N GLU A 104 -19.79 -7.58 -3.22
CA GLU A 104 -19.05 -7.34 -1.98
C GLU A 104 -17.62 -7.86 -2.12
N PRO A 105 -16.58 -7.02 -1.91
CA PRO A 105 -15.20 -7.47 -1.89
C PRO A 105 -14.93 -8.32 -0.65
N ALA A 106 -13.95 -9.23 -0.76
CA ALA A 106 -13.48 -9.99 0.40
C ALA A 106 -13.02 -9.03 1.52
N HIS A 107 -13.47 -9.27 2.73
CA HIS A 107 -13.13 -8.43 3.89
C HIS A 107 -12.70 -9.26 5.11
N PHE A 108 -11.96 -8.63 6.00
CA PHE A 108 -11.49 -9.21 7.23
C PHE A 108 -12.50 -8.89 8.34
N SER A 109 -13.02 -9.89 9.04
CA SER A 109 -14.25 -9.73 9.82
C SER A 109 -14.07 -9.14 11.22
N ALA A 110 -12.89 -9.19 11.82
CA ALA A 110 -12.69 -8.81 13.21
C ALA A 110 -11.97 -7.46 13.42
N MET A 111 -11.11 -7.08 12.48
CA MET A 111 -10.32 -5.84 12.48
C MET A 111 -9.87 -5.55 11.04
N THR A 112 -9.25 -4.43 10.78
CA THR A 112 -8.65 -4.23 9.46
C THR A 112 -7.41 -5.12 9.27
N PRO A 113 -7.10 -5.54 8.04
CA PRO A 113 -5.87 -6.29 7.77
C PRO A 113 -4.61 -5.57 8.25
N GLU A 114 -4.63 -4.25 8.20
CA GLU A 114 -3.54 -3.39 8.66
C GLU A 114 -3.35 -3.45 10.18
N GLU A 115 -4.44 -3.44 10.95
CA GLU A 115 -4.41 -3.59 12.41
C GLU A 115 -3.89 -4.97 12.79
N TYR A 116 -4.33 -6.03 12.10
CA TYR A 116 -3.82 -7.38 12.31
C TYR A 116 -2.31 -7.46 12.01
N ILE A 117 -1.87 -6.95 10.85
CA ILE A 117 -0.45 -6.93 10.51
C ILE A 117 0.34 -6.17 11.57
N ALA A 118 -0.15 -5.03 12.04
CA ALA A 118 0.53 -4.23 13.05
C ALA A 118 0.63 -4.94 14.40
N SER A 119 -0.38 -5.74 14.79
CA SER A 119 -0.38 -6.51 16.05
C SER A 119 0.52 -7.74 16.01
N GLU A 120 0.61 -8.39 14.85
CA GLU A 120 1.37 -9.63 14.67
C GLU A 120 2.84 -9.42 14.23
N MET A 121 3.16 -8.21 13.77
CA MET A 121 4.47 -7.92 13.18
C MET A 121 5.60 -7.98 14.20
N VAL A 122 6.52 -8.89 13.98
CA VAL A 122 7.78 -9.00 14.73
C VAL A 122 8.91 -8.50 13.83
N TYR A 123 9.59 -7.46 14.28
CA TYR A 123 10.72 -6.91 13.53
C TYR A 123 11.90 -7.87 13.56
N PRO A 124 12.48 -8.27 12.41
CA PRO A 124 13.64 -9.14 12.39
C PRO A 124 14.81 -8.52 13.15
N SER A 125 15.29 -9.20 14.22
CA SER A 125 16.28 -8.65 15.16
C SER A 125 17.58 -8.20 14.48
N GLY A 126 18.08 -8.98 13.54
CA GLY A 126 19.29 -8.63 12.79
C GLY A 126 19.18 -7.38 11.91
N LEU A 127 17.97 -7.02 11.49
CA LEU A 127 17.72 -5.78 10.76
C LEU A 127 17.41 -4.62 11.72
N LEU A 128 16.78 -4.91 12.85
CA LEU A 128 16.53 -3.92 13.90
C LEU A 128 17.85 -3.36 14.46
N GLU A 129 18.79 -4.21 14.82
CA GLU A 129 20.12 -3.83 15.33
C GLU A 129 20.91 -2.94 14.35
N LYS A 130 20.71 -3.16 13.05
CA LYS A 130 21.33 -2.37 11.97
C LYS A 130 20.52 -1.14 11.58
N ASN A 131 19.39 -0.89 12.25
CA ASN A 131 18.45 0.19 11.93
C ASN A 131 18.05 0.22 10.44
N VAL A 132 17.82 -0.97 9.86
CA VAL A 132 17.44 -1.15 8.46
C VAL A 132 15.94 -1.04 8.31
N SER A 133 15.45 -0.10 7.55
CA SER A 133 14.03 0.03 7.19
C SER A 133 13.74 -0.64 5.85
N GLY A 134 12.51 -1.11 5.68
CA GLY A 134 12.13 -1.72 4.40
C GLY A 134 10.66 -2.13 4.33
N TYR A 135 10.36 -2.93 3.32
CA TYR A 135 9.01 -3.41 3.07
C TYR A 135 8.99 -4.81 2.47
N ALA A 136 7.84 -5.46 2.58
CA ALA A 136 7.48 -6.65 1.82
C ALA A 136 6.06 -6.52 1.28
N LEU A 137 5.85 -6.98 0.05
CA LEU A 137 4.54 -7.03 -0.61
C LEU A 137 4.19 -8.50 -0.84
N CYS A 138 3.07 -8.93 -0.28
CA CYS A 138 2.58 -10.29 -0.37
C CYS A 138 1.26 -10.34 -1.14
N GLU A 139 1.18 -11.19 -2.14
CA GLU A 139 -0.05 -11.50 -2.89
C GLU A 139 -0.58 -12.87 -2.47
N PHE A 140 -1.90 -13.02 -2.39
CA PHE A 140 -2.57 -14.27 -2.12
C PHE A 140 -3.98 -14.30 -2.70
N THR A 141 -4.55 -15.49 -2.82
CA THR A 141 -5.95 -15.69 -3.22
C THR A 141 -6.78 -16.05 -2.00
N ILE A 142 -8.04 -15.62 -1.96
CA ILE A 142 -9.02 -16.03 -0.95
C ILE A 142 -10.02 -16.97 -1.64
N ASP A 143 -10.22 -18.17 -1.10
CA ASP A 143 -11.23 -19.09 -1.58
C ASP A 143 -12.63 -18.75 -1.07
N LYS A 144 -13.63 -19.53 -1.52
CA LYS A 144 -15.03 -19.35 -1.12
C LYS A 144 -15.31 -19.65 0.36
N GLU A 145 -14.41 -20.35 1.02
CA GLU A 145 -14.45 -20.64 2.45
C GLU A 145 -13.69 -19.58 3.28
N GLY A 146 -13.13 -18.53 2.64
CA GLY A 146 -12.37 -17.49 3.27
C GLY A 146 -10.93 -17.87 3.63
N VAL A 147 -10.43 -18.98 3.08
CA VAL A 147 -9.07 -19.45 3.35
C VAL A 147 -8.09 -18.80 2.39
N ILE A 148 -6.93 -18.38 2.92
CA ILE A 148 -5.84 -17.84 2.12
C ILE A 148 -5.15 -18.99 1.37
N LEU A 149 -5.03 -18.82 0.06
CA LEU A 149 -4.36 -19.76 -0.83
C LEU A 149 -3.15 -19.08 -1.51
N ARG A 150 -2.07 -19.86 -1.66
CA ARG A 150 -0.87 -19.51 -2.44
C ARG A 150 -0.28 -18.13 -2.07
N PRO A 151 -0.06 -17.82 -0.78
CA PRO A 151 0.62 -16.59 -0.43
C PRO A 151 2.05 -16.60 -0.98
N HIS A 152 2.43 -15.53 -1.66
CA HIS A 152 3.77 -15.36 -2.21
C HIS A 152 4.20 -13.90 -2.20
N ILE A 153 5.51 -13.68 -2.18
CA ILE A 153 6.07 -12.34 -2.16
C ILE A 153 6.19 -11.81 -3.59
N LEU A 154 5.54 -10.67 -3.84
CA LEU A 154 5.72 -9.92 -5.08
C LEU A 154 7.05 -9.17 -5.09
N ARG A 155 7.37 -8.54 -3.97
CA ARG A 155 8.57 -7.74 -3.80
C ARG A 155 8.94 -7.60 -2.32
N SER A 156 10.24 -7.56 -2.02
CA SER A 156 10.75 -7.24 -0.69
C SER A 156 12.12 -6.57 -0.80
N THR A 157 12.41 -5.68 0.16
CA THR A 157 13.74 -5.06 0.26
C THR A 157 14.78 -5.98 0.91
N HIS A 158 14.33 -6.93 1.74
CA HIS A 158 15.19 -7.89 2.43
C HIS A 158 14.48 -9.24 2.58
N PRO A 159 15.20 -10.36 2.51
CA PRO A 159 14.61 -11.69 2.68
C PRO A 159 13.87 -11.86 4.00
N GLU A 160 14.42 -11.30 5.08
CA GLU A 160 13.83 -11.39 6.43
C GLU A 160 12.46 -10.69 6.51
N PHE A 161 12.28 -9.59 5.79
CA PHE A 161 10.95 -8.95 5.69
C PHE A 161 9.98 -9.79 4.86
N ALA A 162 10.47 -10.49 3.84
CA ALA A 162 9.66 -11.43 3.06
C ALA A 162 9.16 -12.61 3.90
N GLU A 163 10.04 -13.19 4.69
CA GLU A 163 9.72 -14.29 5.60
C GLU A 163 8.68 -13.88 6.64
N GLU A 164 8.86 -12.71 7.25
CA GLU A 164 7.93 -12.18 8.24
C GLU A 164 6.55 -11.87 7.62
N ALA A 165 6.50 -11.28 6.43
CA ALA A 165 5.25 -11.04 5.72
C ALA A 165 4.50 -12.34 5.40
N LEU A 166 5.20 -13.37 4.95
CA LEU A 166 4.61 -14.69 4.70
C LEU A 166 4.12 -15.36 5.98
N ARG A 167 4.85 -15.22 7.10
CA ARG A 167 4.44 -15.73 8.41
C ARG A 167 3.11 -15.10 8.82
N ILE A 168 3.01 -13.77 8.76
CA ILE A 168 1.80 -13.03 9.14
C ILE A 168 0.63 -13.44 8.24
N VAL A 169 0.79 -13.43 6.92
CA VAL A 169 -0.28 -13.75 5.97
C VAL A 169 -0.78 -15.19 6.16
N LYS A 170 0.12 -16.14 6.38
CA LYS A 170 -0.27 -17.55 6.66
C LYS A 170 -0.99 -17.73 7.99
N GLY A 171 -0.74 -16.85 8.95
CA GLY A 171 -1.40 -16.85 10.27
C GLY A 171 -2.72 -16.11 10.31
N MET A 172 -3.11 -15.40 9.24
CA MET A 172 -4.36 -14.64 9.20
C MET A 172 -5.57 -15.56 9.39
N PRO A 173 -6.55 -15.13 10.22
CA PRO A 173 -7.83 -15.82 10.30
C PRO A 173 -8.58 -15.79 8.97
N LYS A 174 -9.66 -16.56 8.90
CA LYS A 174 -10.50 -16.60 7.69
C LYS A 174 -11.06 -15.24 7.34
N TRP A 175 -11.07 -14.95 6.07
CA TRP A 175 -11.70 -13.78 5.47
C TRP A 175 -13.17 -14.07 5.15
N SER A 176 -14.01 -13.05 5.12
CA SER A 176 -15.29 -13.13 4.44
C SER A 176 -15.01 -13.07 2.93
N PRO A 177 -15.38 -14.12 2.15
CA PRO A 177 -15.07 -14.15 0.73
C PRO A 177 -15.86 -13.08 -0.03
N ALA A 178 -15.35 -12.71 -1.22
CA ALA A 178 -16.08 -11.84 -2.12
C ALA A 178 -17.36 -12.51 -2.62
N LEU A 179 -18.47 -11.78 -2.64
CA LEU A 179 -19.74 -12.23 -3.19
C LEU A 179 -19.90 -11.72 -4.63
N VAL A 180 -20.31 -12.62 -5.50
CA VAL A 180 -20.65 -12.33 -6.89
C VAL A 180 -22.10 -12.72 -7.10
N GLY A 181 -22.95 -11.75 -7.45
CA GLY A 181 -24.35 -11.97 -7.77
C GLY A 181 -24.57 -12.67 -9.12
#